data_57390c7ae8849abfd0f0aaf6fa3b44e5
#
_entry.id   57390c7ae8849abfd0f0aaf6fa3b44e5
#
_cell.length_a   1.000
_cell.length_b   1.000
_cell.length_c   1.000
_cell.angle_alpha   90.00
_cell.angle_beta   90.00
_cell.angle_gamma   90.00
#
_symmetry.space_group_name_H-M   'P 1'
#
loop_
_entity.id
_entity.type
_entity.pdbx_description
1 polymer ?
#
loop_
_entity_poly.entity_id
_entity_poly.type
_entity_poly.pdbx_seq_one_letter_code
_entity_poly.pdbx_strand_id
1 'polypeptide(L)'
;MSSKLFLASLLIFLLFACSSPSTPIPTATRLATQTLAASTRTPASPASTETSIATSTVTLTETPSASETPTTAPSRTPVPTVESLKASVTADLLSCRYGPGPEYLYLFAFRAGANIELIGRVNAENWNWVLVENQVPCWVHANFLSVQGDIQSLPVVYPGIAKLPITPYYPPSAVLSAKRNAQTNEITVSWVEVPVSLGDYEDESMQTYIVEVWRCQDGELIFDPLATRFAFITFVDEPGCSEPSHGRVWVQEKHGYAGPAEIPWPAHSAP
;
A
#
# COMPACT_ATOMS: atom_id res chain seq x y z
N MET A 1 -68.65 14.99 26.40
CA MET A 1 -69.55 15.61 25.40
C MET A 1 -68.67 16.15 24.30
N SER A 2 -68.82 15.54 23.11
CA SER A 2 -68.77 16.10 21.77
C SER A 2 -67.52 16.94 21.37
N SER A 3 -66.88 16.80 20.26
CA SER A 3 -67.40 16.47 18.93
C SER A 3 -66.21 16.10 18.00
N LYS A 4 -66.44 15.11 17.15
CA LYS A 4 -65.56 14.72 16.03
C LYS A 4 -65.67 15.76 14.94
N LEU A 5 -64.53 16.20 14.36
CA LEU A 5 -64.57 16.77 13.01
C LEU A 5 -63.53 16.04 12.15
N PHE A 6 -64.08 15.32 11.15
CA PHE A 6 -63.37 14.75 10.01
C PHE A 6 -62.98 15.87 9.06
N LEU A 7 -61.74 15.95 8.64
CA LEU A 7 -61.34 16.62 7.42
C LEU A 7 -60.63 15.65 6.49
N ALA A 8 -61.35 15.28 5.45
CA ALA A 8 -60.81 14.52 4.32
C ALA A 8 -59.97 15.45 3.46
N SER A 9 -58.69 15.13 3.29
CA SER A 9 -57.79 15.86 2.38
C SER A 9 -57.53 15.04 1.13
N LEU A 10 -58.04 15.58 0.04
CA LEU A 10 -58.05 15.08 -1.34
C LEU A 10 -56.62 14.97 -1.89
N LEU A 11 -56.19 13.78 -2.21
CA LEU A 11 -54.87 13.45 -2.80
C LEU A 11 -54.99 13.66 -4.33
N ILE A 12 -54.41 14.77 -4.84
CA ILE A 12 -54.28 15.00 -6.28
C ILE A 12 -52.93 14.40 -6.72
N PHE A 13 -52.97 13.27 -7.42
CA PHE A 13 -51.85 12.71 -8.14
C PHE A 13 -51.59 13.49 -9.43
N LEU A 14 -50.52 14.29 -9.47
CA LEU A 14 -49.98 14.86 -10.70
C LEU A 14 -48.96 13.87 -11.28
N LEU A 15 -49.34 13.17 -12.33
CA LEU A 15 -48.45 12.36 -13.16
C LEU A 15 -47.59 13.29 -14.03
N PHE A 16 -46.35 13.52 -13.63
CA PHE A 16 -45.34 14.09 -14.51
C PHE A 16 -44.72 12.98 -15.35
N ALA A 17 -45.11 12.95 -16.63
CA ALA A 17 -44.41 12.13 -17.63
C ALA A 17 -43.09 12.80 -18.01
N CYS A 18 -41.95 12.30 -17.55
CA CYS A 18 -40.65 12.69 -18.03
C CYS A 18 -40.35 11.96 -19.34
N SER A 19 -40.43 12.69 -20.46
CA SER A 19 -39.89 12.25 -21.75
C SER A 19 -38.36 12.41 -21.73
N SER A 20 -37.61 11.31 -21.77
CA SER A 20 -36.17 11.33 -21.92
C SER A 20 -35.77 11.60 -23.38
N PRO A 21 -34.86 12.52 -23.69
CA PRO A 21 -34.34 12.69 -25.03
C PRO A 21 -33.33 11.55 -25.32
N SER A 22 -33.59 10.86 -26.41
CA SER A 22 -32.66 9.83 -26.97
C SER A 22 -31.42 10.53 -27.53
N THR A 23 -30.27 10.29 -26.91
CA THR A 23 -28.96 10.71 -27.44
C THR A 23 -28.54 9.75 -28.54
N PRO A 24 -28.11 10.22 -29.74
CA PRO A 24 -27.63 9.33 -30.79
C PRO A 24 -26.28 8.70 -30.43
N ILE A 25 -26.19 7.39 -30.61
CA ILE A 25 -24.96 6.61 -30.45
C ILE A 25 -23.95 7.02 -31.52
N PRO A 26 -22.71 7.40 -31.19
CA PRO A 26 -21.71 7.67 -32.20
C PRO A 26 -21.29 6.36 -32.90
N THR A 27 -21.43 6.35 -34.22
CA THR A 27 -20.97 5.28 -35.11
C THR A 27 -19.46 5.15 -35.01
N ALA A 28 -18.96 3.99 -34.63
CA ALA A 28 -17.54 3.68 -34.59
C ALA A 28 -16.92 3.75 -36.00
N THR A 29 -16.07 4.72 -36.23
CA THR A 29 -15.25 4.81 -37.45
C THR A 29 -14.16 3.74 -37.39
N ARG A 30 -14.18 2.81 -38.35
CA ARG A 30 -13.14 1.80 -38.53
C ARG A 30 -11.80 2.50 -38.79
N LEU A 31 -10.85 2.27 -37.88
CA LEU A 31 -9.46 2.68 -38.07
C LEU A 31 -8.82 1.73 -39.09
N ALA A 32 -8.27 2.31 -40.19
CA ALA A 32 -7.60 1.57 -41.23
C ALA A 32 -6.30 0.93 -40.72
N THR A 33 -6.18 -0.38 -40.91
CA THR A 33 -4.96 -1.14 -40.67
C THR A 33 -3.87 -0.71 -41.62
N GLN A 34 -2.85 -0.01 -41.15
CA GLN A 34 -1.63 0.24 -41.96
C GLN A 34 -0.70 -0.97 -41.82
N THR A 35 -0.51 -1.65 -42.93
CA THR A 35 0.49 -2.72 -43.07
C THR A 35 1.87 -2.09 -43.19
N LEU A 36 2.72 -2.25 -42.17
CA LEU A 36 4.14 -1.87 -42.20
C LEU A 36 4.91 -2.91 -43.00
N ALA A 37 5.44 -2.49 -44.16
CA ALA A 37 6.37 -3.27 -44.94
C ALA A 37 7.71 -3.41 -44.18
N ALA A 38 8.16 -4.65 -43.99
CA ALA A 38 9.45 -4.98 -43.43
C ALA A 38 10.57 -4.69 -44.44
N SER A 39 11.43 -3.72 -44.18
CA SER A 39 12.66 -3.52 -44.92
C SER A 39 13.76 -4.41 -44.37
N THR A 40 14.09 -5.45 -45.12
CA THR A 40 15.25 -6.32 -44.88
C THR A 40 16.52 -5.55 -45.22
N ARG A 41 17.34 -5.17 -44.25
CA ARG A 41 18.70 -4.68 -44.43
C ARG A 41 19.68 -5.81 -44.12
N THR A 42 20.39 -6.25 -45.12
CA THR A 42 21.53 -7.15 -45.02
C THR A 42 22.72 -6.43 -44.38
N PRO A 43 23.35 -6.94 -43.34
CA PRO A 43 24.57 -6.34 -42.79
C PRO A 43 25.77 -6.78 -43.63
N ALA A 44 26.51 -5.81 -44.16
CA ALA A 44 27.83 -6.03 -44.76
C ALA A 44 28.86 -6.21 -43.62
N SER A 45 29.67 -7.27 -43.77
CA SER A 45 30.81 -7.58 -42.87
C SER A 45 31.97 -6.61 -43.11
N PRO A 46 32.57 -5.97 -42.12
CA PRO A 46 33.83 -5.27 -42.29
C PRO A 46 35.02 -6.23 -42.12
N ALA A 47 35.96 -6.12 -43.03
CA ALA A 47 37.24 -6.83 -43.01
C ALA A 47 38.12 -6.38 -41.85
N SER A 48 38.75 -7.32 -41.17
CA SER A 48 39.71 -7.11 -40.11
C SER A 48 41.05 -6.61 -40.69
N THR A 49 41.50 -5.45 -40.32
CA THR A 49 42.87 -4.97 -40.54
C THR A 49 43.64 -5.17 -39.24
N GLU A 50 44.60 -6.09 -39.26
CA GLU A 50 45.56 -6.25 -38.16
C GLU A 50 46.59 -5.12 -38.19
N THR A 51 46.59 -4.28 -37.15
CA THR A 51 47.66 -3.31 -36.89
C THR A 51 48.42 -3.78 -35.67
N SER A 52 49.68 -4.22 -35.87
CA SER A 52 50.61 -4.54 -34.82
C SER A 52 51.05 -3.25 -34.09
N ILE A 53 50.76 -3.18 -32.80
CA ILE A 53 51.24 -2.08 -31.93
C ILE A 53 52.36 -2.59 -31.04
N ALA A 54 53.48 -1.90 -31.11
CA ALA A 54 54.67 -2.19 -30.32
C ALA A 54 54.38 -2.02 -28.81
N THR A 55 54.77 -3.02 -28.03
CA THR A 55 54.67 -3.02 -26.57
C THR A 55 55.70 -2.12 -25.94
N SER A 56 55.30 -0.99 -25.41
CA SER A 56 56.14 -0.17 -24.50
C SER A 56 55.88 -0.62 -23.06
N THR A 57 56.86 -1.22 -22.44
CA THR A 57 56.85 -1.62 -21.02
C THR A 57 56.97 -0.34 -20.16
N VAL A 58 55.87 0.06 -19.50
CA VAL A 58 55.90 1.12 -18.50
C VAL A 58 56.05 0.47 -17.13
N THR A 59 57.18 0.73 -16.50
CA THR A 59 57.39 0.30 -15.09
C THR A 59 56.52 1.20 -14.20
N LEU A 60 55.45 0.63 -13.62
CA LEU A 60 54.62 1.32 -12.64
C LEU A 60 55.34 1.30 -11.28
N THR A 61 55.75 2.47 -10.82
CA THR A 61 56.16 2.68 -9.42
C THR A 61 54.90 2.69 -8.57
N GLU A 62 54.73 1.69 -7.71
CA GLU A 62 53.61 1.62 -6.76
C GLU A 62 53.79 2.74 -5.71
N THR A 63 52.88 3.74 -5.75
CA THR A 63 52.72 4.68 -4.67
C THR A 63 51.88 4.00 -3.57
N PRO A 64 52.34 3.99 -2.29
CA PRO A 64 51.54 3.36 -1.23
C PRO A 64 50.20 4.10 -1.09
N SER A 65 49.13 3.38 -1.36
CA SER A 65 47.74 3.82 -1.13
C SER A 65 47.55 4.02 0.37
N ALA A 66 47.14 5.21 0.77
CA ALA A 66 46.77 5.49 2.16
C ALA A 66 45.62 4.57 2.55
N SER A 67 45.84 3.72 3.57
CA SER A 67 44.82 2.86 4.18
C SER A 67 43.79 3.77 4.83
N GLU A 68 42.59 3.79 4.26
CA GLU A 68 41.46 4.47 4.89
C GLU A 68 41.11 3.75 6.19
N THR A 69 41.24 4.43 7.31
CA THR A 69 40.80 3.95 8.61
C THR A 69 39.26 3.84 8.56
N PRO A 70 38.67 2.65 8.81
CA PRO A 70 37.20 2.54 8.81
C PRO A 70 36.63 3.42 9.90
N THR A 71 35.92 4.48 9.51
CA THR A 71 35.12 5.29 10.42
C THR A 71 33.94 4.41 10.88
N THR A 72 33.96 4.01 12.15
CA THR A 72 32.85 3.28 12.74
C THR A 72 31.61 4.16 12.71
N ALA A 73 30.57 3.75 11.97
CA ALA A 73 29.28 4.39 11.99
C ALA A 73 28.76 4.46 13.44
N PRO A 74 28.12 5.57 13.87
CA PRO A 74 27.59 5.69 15.21
C PRO A 74 26.57 4.58 15.45
N SER A 75 26.85 3.71 16.43
CA SER A 75 25.90 2.70 16.89
C SER A 75 24.69 3.42 17.48
N ARG A 76 23.50 3.16 16.93
CA ARG A 76 22.24 3.69 17.49
C ARG A 76 22.07 3.12 18.89
N THR A 77 21.99 3.97 19.92
CA THR A 77 21.67 3.53 21.26
C THR A 77 20.25 2.95 21.25
N PRO A 78 20.04 1.70 21.69
CA PRO A 78 18.70 1.12 21.71
C PRO A 78 17.79 1.93 22.63
N VAL A 79 16.62 2.32 22.12
CA VAL A 79 15.57 2.95 22.94
C VAL A 79 15.02 1.88 23.88
N PRO A 80 14.90 2.16 25.20
CA PRO A 80 14.29 1.19 26.12
C PRO A 80 12.86 0.88 25.70
N THR A 81 12.54 -0.39 25.52
CA THR A 81 11.19 -0.84 25.17
C THR A 81 10.32 -0.95 26.41
N VAL A 82 9.10 -0.41 26.35
CA VAL A 82 8.07 -0.57 27.39
C VAL A 82 6.95 -1.47 26.87
N GLU A 83 6.26 -2.19 27.77
CA GLU A 83 5.17 -3.10 27.36
C GLU A 83 3.94 -2.34 26.88
N SER A 84 3.62 -1.22 27.53
CA SER A 84 2.47 -0.39 27.15
C SER A 84 2.63 1.07 27.60
N LEU A 85 1.81 1.95 27.02
CA LEU A 85 1.67 3.36 27.40
C LEU A 85 0.20 3.70 27.60
N LYS A 86 -0.08 4.57 28.57
CA LYS A 86 -1.41 5.14 28.76
C LYS A 86 -1.59 6.38 27.89
N ALA A 87 -2.79 6.51 27.33
CA ALA A 87 -3.15 7.66 26.52
C ALA A 87 -4.62 8.06 26.75
N SER A 88 -4.95 9.30 26.43
CA SER A 88 -6.33 9.79 26.37
C SER A 88 -6.63 10.35 24.97
N VAL A 89 -7.84 10.11 24.49
CA VAL A 89 -8.30 10.58 23.17
C VAL A 89 -8.60 12.08 23.22
N THR A 90 -8.04 12.84 22.27
CA THR A 90 -8.21 14.30 22.19
C THR A 90 -9.22 14.72 21.11
N ALA A 91 -9.47 13.88 20.10
CA ALA A 91 -10.47 14.13 19.07
C ALA A 91 -11.88 13.79 19.59
N ASP A 92 -12.92 14.44 19.02
CA ASP A 92 -14.31 14.14 19.36
C ASP A 92 -14.66 12.66 19.11
N LEU A 93 -14.22 12.14 17.97
CA LEU A 93 -14.30 10.73 17.61
C LEU A 93 -12.97 10.31 16.97
N LEU A 94 -12.34 9.26 17.50
CA LEU A 94 -11.13 8.67 16.98
C LEU A 94 -11.42 7.28 16.42
N SER A 95 -11.34 7.13 15.12
CA SER A 95 -11.56 5.85 14.44
C SER A 95 -10.54 4.81 14.83
N CYS A 96 -11.02 3.64 15.20
CA CYS A 96 -10.27 2.41 15.42
C CYS A 96 -10.45 1.50 14.21
N ARG A 97 -9.35 1.02 13.63
CA ARG A 97 -9.35 0.25 12.39
C ARG A 97 -8.68 -1.11 12.55
N TYR A 98 -8.92 -2.01 11.63
CA TYR A 98 -8.31 -3.35 11.65
C TYR A 98 -6.81 -3.34 11.33
N GLY A 99 -6.28 -2.27 10.73
CA GLY A 99 -4.87 -2.11 10.43
C GLY A 99 -4.40 -0.66 10.57
N PRO A 100 -3.08 -0.42 10.48
CA PRO A 100 -2.47 0.88 10.72
C PRO A 100 -2.53 1.78 9.48
N GLY A 101 -3.73 2.26 9.13
CA GLY A 101 -3.95 3.14 8.00
C GLY A 101 -5.42 3.47 7.79
N PRO A 102 -5.73 4.59 7.13
CA PRO A 102 -7.09 4.93 6.74
C PRO A 102 -7.67 3.96 5.70
N GLU A 103 -6.83 3.21 5.01
CA GLU A 103 -7.17 2.21 4.00
C GLU A 103 -7.89 0.99 4.57
N TYR A 104 -7.62 0.66 5.85
CA TYR A 104 -8.24 -0.48 6.51
C TYR A 104 -9.66 -0.19 6.94
N LEU A 105 -10.48 -1.25 6.98
CA LEU A 105 -11.86 -1.17 7.43
C LEU A 105 -11.97 -0.60 8.85
N TYR A 106 -13.02 0.19 9.04
CA TYR A 106 -13.41 0.74 10.31
C TYR A 106 -13.96 -0.35 11.23
N LEU A 107 -13.64 -0.28 12.52
CA LEU A 107 -14.16 -1.20 13.52
C LEU A 107 -15.15 -0.48 14.47
N PHE A 108 -14.70 0.59 15.10
CA PHE A 108 -15.51 1.50 15.93
C PHE A 108 -14.74 2.80 16.21
N ALA A 109 -15.30 3.72 17.01
CA ALA A 109 -14.60 4.94 17.40
C ALA A 109 -14.57 5.13 18.90
N PHE A 110 -13.46 5.65 19.42
CA PHE A 110 -13.35 6.19 20.76
C PHE A 110 -13.84 7.63 20.81
N ARG A 111 -14.48 8.02 21.92
CA ARG A 111 -14.91 9.40 22.16
C ARG A 111 -13.80 10.20 22.83
N ALA A 112 -13.88 11.52 22.73
CA ALA A 112 -13.02 12.45 23.45
C ALA A 112 -12.96 12.11 24.97
N GLY A 113 -11.76 12.15 25.53
CA GLY A 113 -11.50 11.82 26.93
C GLY A 113 -11.47 10.33 27.26
N ALA A 114 -11.69 9.43 26.31
CA ALA A 114 -11.51 7.99 26.54
C ALA A 114 -10.07 7.69 26.91
N ASN A 115 -9.87 6.92 28.00
CA ASN A 115 -8.57 6.41 28.39
C ASN A 115 -8.33 5.07 27.71
N ILE A 116 -7.20 4.95 27.04
CA ILE A 116 -6.80 3.77 26.26
C ILE A 116 -5.36 3.36 26.62
N GLU A 117 -5.04 2.12 26.37
CA GLU A 117 -3.70 1.57 26.56
C GLU A 117 -3.09 1.20 25.20
N LEU A 118 -1.90 1.72 24.92
CA LEU A 118 -1.16 1.50 23.69
C LEU A 118 -0.17 0.36 23.92
N ILE A 119 -0.18 -0.66 23.06
CA ILE A 119 0.62 -1.88 23.22
C ILE A 119 1.58 -2.13 22.04
N GLY A 120 1.60 -1.23 21.06
CA GLY A 120 2.48 -1.36 19.92
C GLY A 120 2.41 -0.17 18.98
N ARG A 121 3.36 -0.11 18.06
CA ARG A 121 3.43 0.85 16.94
C ARG A 121 3.92 0.17 15.68
N VAL A 122 3.68 0.76 14.53
CA VAL A 122 4.35 0.34 13.29
C VAL A 122 5.71 1.02 13.13
N ASN A 123 6.62 0.38 12.39
CA ASN A 123 7.83 1.02 11.89
C ASN A 123 7.53 1.52 10.46
N ALA A 124 7.05 2.76 10.36
CA ALA A 124 6.70 3.38 9.10
C ALA A 124 7.12 4.84 9.13
N GLU A 125 7.70 5.33 8.04
CA GLU A 125 8.01 6.74 7.90
C GLU A 125 6.71 7.55 7.85
N ASN A 126 6.62 8.61 8.66
CA ASN A 126 5.44 9.49 8.77
C ASN A 126 4.12 8.82 9.19
N TRP A 127 4.13 7.58 9.66
CA TRP A 127 2.92 6.86 10.08
C TRP A 127 2.83 6.80 11.60
N ASN A 128 1.96 7.64 12.15
CA ASN A 128 1.69 7.68 13.59
C ASN A 128 0.54 6.75 13.96
N TRP A 129 0.65 5.46 13.60
CA TRP A 129 -0.35 4.48 13.96
C TRP A 129 0.13 3.62 15.13
N VAL A 130 -0.75 3.48 16.14
CA VAL A 130 -0.49 2.71 17.36
C VAL A 130 -1.60 1.70 17.59
N LEU A 131 -1.20 0.55 18.11
CA LEU A 131 -2.12 -0.53 18.47
C LEU A 131 -2.66 -0.30 19.88
N VAL A 132 -3.98 -0.32 19.99
CA VAL A 132 -4.72 -0.17 21.26
C VAL A 132 -5.12 -1.54 21.78
N GLU A 133 -4.89 -1.77 23.08
CA GLU A 133 -5.41 -2.94 23.80
C GLU A 133 -6.92 -2.83 23.94
N ASN A 134 -7.63 -3.84 23.46
CA ASN A 134 -9.07 -3.97 23.58
C ASN A 134 -9.47 -5.44 23.39
N GLN A 135 -10.74 -5.80 23.59
CA GLN A 135 -11.27 -7.14 23.28
C GLN A 135 -10.91 -7.57 21.83
N VAL A 136 -11.04 -6.66 20.89
CA VAL A 136 -10.46 -6.73 19.56
C VAL A 136 -9.44 -5.62 19.46
N PRO A 137 -8.14 -5.90 19.53
CA PRO A 137 -7.11 -4.88 19.38
C PRO A 137 -7.26 -4.18 18.03
N CYS A 138 -7.07 -2.85 18.04
CA CYS A 138 -7.28 -2.04 16.85
C CYS A 138 -6.30 -0.88 16.77
N TRP A 139 -6.18 -0.34 15.58
CA TRP A 139 -5.23 0.71 15.25
C TRP A 139 -5.88 2.08 15.27
N VAL A 140 -5.21 3.03 15.92
CA VAL A 140 -5.63 4.45 15.95
C VAL A 140 -4.48 5.35 15.56
N HIS A 141 -4.81 6.54 15.06
CA HIS A 141 -3.81 7.53 14.71
C HIS A 141 -3.35 8.32 15.92
N ALA A 142 -2.06 8.25 16.26
CA ALA A 142 -1.48 8.78 17.49
C ALA A 142 -1.55 10.31 17.61
N ASN A 143 -1.65 11.06 16.51
CA ASN A 143 -1.80 12.53 16.55
C ASN A 143 -3.07 13.01 17.27
N PHE A 144 -4.04 12.11 17.47
CA PHE A 144 -5.28 12.39 18.18
C PHE A 144 -5.28 11.86 19.62
N LEU A 145 -4.08 11.66 20.17
CA LEU A 145 -3.88 11.14 21.51
C LEU A 145 -3.01 12.09 22.34
N SER A 146 -3.33 12.19 23.62
CA SER A 146 -2.42 12.70 24.66
C SER A 146 -1.76 11.48 25.32
N VAL A 147 -0.50 11.20 24.99
CA VAL A 147 0.22 9.99 25.40
C VAL A 147 1.10 10.30 26.63
N GLN A 148 1.12 9.39 27.60
CA GLN A 148 2.00 9.45 28.77
C GLN A 148 3.28 8.64 28.50
N GLY A 149 4.26 9.26 27.87
CA GLY A 149 5.54 8.64 27.51
C GLY A 149 5.91 8.82 26.05
N ASP A 150 6.95 8.11 25.63
CA ASP A 150 7.44 8.14 24.25
C ASP A 150 6.90 6.96 23.46
N ILE A 151 6.12 7.22 22.40
CA ILE A 151 5.57 6.21 21.50
C ILE A 151 6.69 5.37 20.88
N GLN A 152 7.87 5.93 20.66
CA GLN A 152 9.00 5.20 20.09
C GLN A 152 9.53 4.09 21.02
N SER A 153 9.20 4.13 22.31
CA SER A 153 9.51 3.06 23.25
C SER A 153 8.59 1.85 23.16
N LEU A 154 7.43 1.95 22.46
CA LEU A 154 6.55 0.81 22.23
C LEU A 154 7.18 -0.22 21.28
N PRO A 155 6.85 -1.51 21.44
CA PRO A 155 7.30 -2.54 20.51
C PRO A 155 6.76 -2.29 19.11
N VAL A 156 7.59 -2.57 18.11
CA VAL A 156 7.15 -2.57 16.70
C VAL A 156 6.30 -3.82 16.47
N VAL A 157 5.09 -3.60 15.96
CA VAL A 157 4.14 -4.67 15.63
C VAL A 157 3.49 -4.39 14.28
N TYR A 158 3.01 -5.45 13.64
CA TYR A 158 2.36 -5.37 12.33
C TYR A 158 1.01 -6.07 12.36
N PRO A 159 0.11 -5.78 11.39
CA PRO A 159 -1.18 -6.45 11.31
C PRO A 159 -1.01 -7.98 11.24
N GLY A 160 -1.62 -8.69 12.19
CA GLY A 160 -1.58 -10.14 12.22
C GLY A 160 -2.68 -10.74 11.34
N ILE A 161 -2.34 -11.71 10.48
CA ILE A 161 -3.28 -12.40 9.58
C ILE A 161 -4.47 -12.97 10.37
N ALA A 162 -4.21 -13.57 11.52
CA ALA A 162 -5.24 -14.22 12.33
C ALA A 162 -6.22 -13.23 13.02
N LYS A 163 -5.95 -11.93 12.98
CA LYS A 163 -6.78 -10.90 13.64
C LYS A 163 -7.67 -10.13 12.67
N LEU A 164 -7.47 -10.30 11.36
CA LEU A 164 -8.33 -9.69 10.35
C LEU A 164 -9.62 -10.53 10.19
N PRO A 165 -10.80 -9.90 10.10
CA PRO A 165 -12.03 -10.62 9.82
C PRO A 165 -11.96 -11.18 8.40
N ILE A 166 -12.24 -12.47 8.25
CA ILE A 166 -12.24 -13.12 6.94
C ILE A 166 -13.63 -13.02 6.32
N THR A 167 -13.70 -12.46 5.11
CA THR A 167 -14.95 -12.42 4.36
C THR A 167 -15.32 -13.81 3.80
N PRO A 168 -16.57 -14.25 3.91
CA PRO A 168 -17.06 -15.45 3.24
C PRO A 168 -17.56 -15.17 1.81
N TYR A 169 -17.64 -13.91 1.37
CA TYR A 169 -18.33 -13.52 0.13
C TYR A 169 -17.40 -13.47 -1.08
N TYR A 170 -16.13 -13.22 -0.88
CA TYR A 170 -15.15 -13.07 -1.97
C TYR A 170 -13.96 -13.99 -1.77
N PRO A 171 -13.42 -14.56 -2.85
CA PRO A 171 -12.21 -15.36 -2.78
C PRO A 171 -10.96 -14.47 -2.61
N PRO A 172 -9.85 -15.01 -2.10
CA PRO A 172 -8.56 -14.34 -2.21
C PRO A 172 -8.17 -14.15 -3.66
N SER A 173 -7.42 -13.09 -3.96
CA SER A 173 -6.78 -12.92 -5.25
C SER A 173 -5.57 -13.85 -5.39
N ALA A 174 -4.97 -13.87 -6.60
CA ALA A 174 -3.71 -14.54 -6.87
C ALA A 174 -2.77 -13.57 -7.60
N VAL A 175 -1.54 -13.41 -7.11
CA VAL A 175 -0.55 -12.57 -7.76
C VAL A 175 -0.12 -13.19 -9.09
N LEU A 176 -0.24 -12.43 -10.17
CA LEU A 176 0.11 -12.83 -11.53
C LEU A 176 1.56 -12.49 -11.86
N SER A 177 2.01 -11.31 -11.43
CA SER A 177 3.39 -10.90 -11.64
C SER A 177 3.84 -9.86 -10.60
N ALA A 178 5.14 -9.87 -10.31
CA ALA A 178 5.85 -8.79 -9.65
C ALA A 178 7.12 -8.50 -10.45
N LYS A 179 7.30 -7.28 -10.92
CA LYS A 179 8.42 -6.90 -11.79
C LYS A 179 9.10 -5.65 -11.27
N ARG A 180 10.42 -5.69 -11.20
CA ARG A 180 11.25 -4.54 -10.81
C ARG A 180 11.79 -3.84 -12.07
N ASN A 181 11.72 -2.53 -12.07
CA ASN A 181 12.48 -1.68 -12.98
C ASN A 181 13.87 -1.45 -12.36
N ALA A 182 14.91 -1.94 -13.04
CA ALA A 182 16.29 -1.89 -12.55
C ALA A 182 16.86 -0.45 -12.46
N GLN A 183 16.29 0.51 -13.18
CA GLN A 183 16.75 1.90 -13.21
C GLN A 183 16.09 2.75 -12.13
N THR A 184 14.84 2.48 -11.79
CA THR A 184 14.05 3.30 -10.85
C THR A 184 13.77 2.60 -9.52
N ASN A 185 14.10 1.31 -9.40
CA ASN A 185 13.73 0.44 -8.28
C ASN A 185 12.22 0.33 -8.04
N GLU A 186 11.41 0.77 -9.00
CA GLU A 186 9.95 0.58 -8.94
C GLU A 186 9.59 -0.89 -9.12
N ILE A 187 8.73 -1.37 -8.25
CA ILE A 187 8.09 -2.68 -8.36
C ILE A 187 6.65 -2.48 -8.81
N THR A 188 6.28 -3.08 -9.93
CA THR A 188 4.88 -3.19 -10.34
C THR A 188 4.39 -4.60 -10.04
N VAL A 189 3.37 -4.70 -9.21
CA VAL A 189 2.69 -5.95 -8.86
C VAL A 189 1.32 -5.96 -9.52
N SER A 190 0.94 -7.10 -10.11
CA SER A 190 -0.40 -7.31 -10.66
C SER A 190 -0.97 -8.64 -10.19
N TRP A 191 -2.30 -8.71 -10.07
CA TRP A 191 -3.02 -9.86 -9.58
C TRP A 191 -4.32 -10.11 -10.33
N VAL A 192 -5.00 -11.22 -10.03
CA VAL A 192 -6.30 -11.53 -10.58
C VAL A 192 -7.34 -10.56 -10.01
N GLU A 193 -8.08 -9.90 -10.89
CA GLU A 193 -9.16 -9.01 -10.46
C GLU A 193 -10.27 -9.79 -9.76
N VAL A 194 -10.70 -9.29 -8.61
CA VAL A 194 -11.87 -9.78 -7.88
C VAL A 194 -12.92 -8.67 -7.90
N PRO A 195 -14.00 -8.82 -8.68
CA PRO A 195 -15.02 -7.78 -8.82
C PRO A 195 -15.87 -7.70 -7.55
N VAL A 196 -15.59 -6.74 -6.68
CA VAL A 196 -16.41 -6.45 -5.51
C VAL A 196 -17.62 -5.62 -5.94
N SER A 197 -18.82 -6.03 -5.52
CA SER A 197 -20.07 -5.36 -5.85
C SER A 197 -20.15 -3.98 -5.17
N LEU A 198 -20.77 -3.00 -5.83
CA LEU A 198 -20.89 -1.62 -5.30
C LEU A 198 -21.56 -1.56 -3.91
N GLY A 199 -22.50 -2.47 -3.62
CA GLY A 199 -23.17 -2.57 -2.31
C GLY A 199 -22.31 -3.16 -1.19
N ASP A 200 -21.11 -3.66 -1.49
CA ASP A 200 -20.20 -4.29 -0.54
C ASP A 200 -19.00 -3.40 -0.16
N TYR A 201 -19.04 -2.14 -0.55
CA TYR A 201 -18.12 -1.12 -0.05
C TYR A 201 -18.64 -0.56 1.29
N GLU A 202 -17.73 -0.28 2.23
CA GLU A 202 -18.04 0.38 3.50
C GLU A 202 -18.51 1.81 3.25
N ASP A 203 -17.79 2.52 2.39
CA ASP A 203 -18.10 3.86 1.88
C ASP A 203 -17.42 4.10 0.51
N GLU A 204 -17.59 5.30 -0.05
CA GLU A 204 -17.03 5.68 -1.35
C GLU A 204 -15.49 5.75 -1.36
N SER A 205 -14.85 5.88 -0.21
CA SER A 205 -13.39 5.97 -0.09
C SER A 205 -12.72 4.60 -0.02
N MET A 206 -13.45 3.53 0.33
CA MET A 206 -12.91 2.18 0.46
C MET A 206 -12.24 1.72 -0.83
N GLN A 207 -11.04 1.17 -0.70
CA GLN A 207 -10.29 0.55 -1.79
C GLN A 207 -10.55 -0.96 -1.79
N THR A 208 -10.58 -1.59 -2.97
CA THR A 208 -10.84 -3.03 -3.12
C THR A 208 -9.65 -3.88 -2.64
N TYR A 209 -8.44 -3.35 -2.77
CA TYR A 209 -7.22 -4.09 -2.42
C TYR A 209 -6.40 -3.31 -1.42
N ILE A 210 -5.95 -4.04 -0.38
CA ILE A 210 -4.88 -3.59 0.52
C ILE A 210 -3.63 -4.38 0.15
N VAL A 211 -2.53 -3.66 -0.04
CA VAL A 211 -1.23 -4.24 -0.35
C VAL A 211 -0.28 -3.87 0.77
N GLU A 212 -0.05 -4.79 1.67
CA GLU A 212 0.89 -4.63 2.76
C GLU A 212 2.29 -4.93 2.24
N VAL A 213 3.16 -3.93 2.24
CA VAL A 213 4.55 -4.09 1.81
C VAL A 213 5.51 -3.73 2.93
N TRP A 214 6.53 -4.54 3.08
CA TRP A 214 7.74 -4.25 3.85
C TRP A 214 8.81 -3.97 2.81
N ARG A 215 9.08 -2.70 2.57
CA ARG A 215 10.00 -2.24 1.54
C ARG A 215 11.18 -1.50 2.12
N CYS A 216 12.29 -1.52 1.41
CA CYS A 216 13.48 -0.80 1.79
C CYS A 216 13.37 0.68 1.38
N GLN A 217 13.65 1.56 2.32
CA GLN A 217 13.75 3.01 2.10
C GLN A 217 14.87 3.57 2.98
N ASP A 218 15.81 4.30 2.38
CA ASP A 218 16.94 4.90 3.09
C ASP A 218 17.76 3.91 3.96
N GLY A 219 17.82 2.62 3.53
CA GLY A 219 18.51 1.54 4.23
C GLY A 219 17.76 0.95 5.43
N GLU A 220 16.51 1.36 5.65
CA GLU A 220 15.62 0.81 6.67
C GLU A 220 14.44 0.08 6.03
N LEU A 221 14.07 -1.07 6.60
CA LEU A 221 12.86 -1.78 6.20
C LEU A 221 11.65 -1.12 6.87
N ILE A 222 10.78 -0.52 6.07
CA ILE A 222 9.56 0.15 6.53
C ILE A 222 8.33 -0.65 6.13
N PHE A 223 7.30 -0.61 6.96
CA PHE A 223 5.97 -1.10 6.63
C PHE A 223 5.16 0.00 5.95
N ASP A 224 4.62 -0.28 4.77
CA ASP A 224 3.87 0.67 3.97
C ASP A 224 2.58 0.00 3.45
N PRO A 225 1.44 0.21 4.11
CA PRO A 225 0.16 -0.29 3.62
C PRO A 225 -0.34 0.61 2.51
N LEU A 226 -0.40 0.04 1.32
CA LEU A 226 -0.91 0.69 0.11
C LEU A 226 -2.31 0.19 -0.20
N ALA A 227 -3.09 1.00 -0.91
CA ALA A 227 -4.43 0.61 -1.31
C ALA A 227 -4.76 1.04 -2.74
N THR A 228 -5.58 0.25 -3.43
CA THR A 228 -5.99 0.54 -4.79
C THR A 228 -7.31 -0.16 -5.14
N ARG A 229 -8.04 0.40 -6.12
CA ARG A 229 -9.19 -0.27 -6.74
C ARG A 229 -8.82 -1.07 -7.98
N PHE A 230 -7.60 -0.91 -8.47
CA PHE A 230 -7.11 -1.59 -9.67
C PHE A 230 -6.42 -2.90 -9.29
N ALA A 231 -6.42 -3.87 -10.20
CA ALA A 231 -5.72 -5.14 -10.00
C ALA A 231 -4.20 -5.03 -10.22
N PHE A 232 -3.62 -3.90 -9.93
CA PHE A 232 -2.18 -3.64 -9.92
C PHE A 232 -1.84 -2.43 -9.04
N ILE A 233 -0.56 -2.37 -8.65
CA ILE A 233 0.02 -1.21 -7.95
C ILE A 233 1.50 -1.09 -8.28
N THR A 234 2.05 0.11 -8.16
CA THR A 234 3.48 0.38 -8.32
C THR A 234 4.00 1.16 -7.11
N PHE A 235 5.15 0.76 -6.59
CA PHE A 235 5.84 1.42 -5.47
C PHE A 235 7.35 1.25 -5.64
N VAL A 236 8.13 2.05 -4.91
CA VAL A 236 9.61 1.98 -4.92
C VAL A 236 10.09 1.10 -3.77
N ASP A 237 11.08 0.23 -4.04
CA ASP A 237 11.78 -0.59 -3.07
C ASP A 237 13.29 -0.48 -3.33
N GLU A 238 13.97 0.29 -2.50
CA GLU A 238 15.38 0.61 -2.64
C GLU A 238 16.29 -0.58 -2.28
N PRO A 239 17.51 -0.64 -2.80
CA PRO A 239 18.51 -1.58 -2.30
C PRO A 239 19.12 -1.10 -0.98
N GLY A 240 19.73 -2.02 -0.22
CA GLY A 240 20.59 -1.67 0.91
C GLY A 240 20.09 -2.05 2.28
N CYS A 241 18.87 -2.54 2.42
CA CYS A 241 18.38 -3.07 3.69
C CYS A 241 19.04 -4.42 4.03
N SER A 242 19.21 -4.65 5.33
CA SER A 242 19.74 -5.93 5.85
C SER A 242 18.69 -7.04 5.82
N GLU A 243 17.43 -6.70 5.97
CA GLU A 243 16.30 -7.62 5.89
C GLU A 243 15.69 -7.58 4.51
N PRO A 244 15.18 -8.72 3.98
CA PRO A 244 14.59 -8.79 2.66
C PRO A 244 13.21 -8.11 2.63
N SER A 245 12.99 -7.29 1.62
CA SER A 245 11.67 -6.75 1.33
C SER A 245 10.69 -7.85 0.93
N HIS A 246 9.43 -7.70 1.30
CA HIS A 246 8.35 -8.65 1.02
C HIS A 246 6.99 -7.96 1.10
N GLY A 247 5.93 -8.67 0.73
CA GLY A 247 4.59 -8.12 0.82
C GLY A 247 3.51 -9.09 0.41
N ARG A 248 2.26 -8.67 0.61
CA ARG A 248 1.08 -9.48 0.36
C ARG A 248 -0.12 -8.62 -0.05
N VAL A 249 -1.04 -9.22 -0.79
CA VAL A 249 -2.26 -8.58 -1.30
C VAL A 249 -3.48 -9.16 -0.62
N TRP A 250 -4.36 -8.29 -0.15
CA TRP A 250 -5.68 -8.63 0.37
C TRP A 250 -6.76 -8.08 -0.54
N VAL A 251 -7.83 -8.84 -0.72
CA VAL A 251 -9.11 -8.31 -1.20
C VAL A 251 -9.89 -7.83 0.01
N GLN A 252 -10.47 -6.63 -0.06
CA GLN A 252 -11.22 -6.02 1.02
C GLN A 252 -12.65 -5.72 0.57
N GLU A 253 -13.63 -6.03 1.42
CA GLU A 253 -15.01 -5.60 1.31
C GLU A 253 -15.56 -5.26 2.72
N LYS A 254 -16.72 -4.64 2.83
CA LYS A 254 -17.24 -4.08 4.10
C LYS A 254 -17.33 -5.05 5.28
N HIS A 255 -17.35 -6.38 5.05
CA HIS A 255 -17.43 -7.38 6.12
C HIS A 255 -16.06 -7.97 6.47
N GLY A 256 -15.03 -7.74 5.68
CA GLY A 256 -13.71 -8.28 5.96
C GLY A 256 -12.77 -8.40 4.77
N TYR A 257 -11.85 -9.33 4.90
CA TYR A 257 -10.72 -9.51 3.99
C TYR A 257 -10.68 -10.93 3.43
N ALA A 258 -10.24 -11.09 2.19
CA ALA A 258 -9.90 -12.38 1.61
C ALA A 258 -8.42 -12.40 1.23
N GLY A 259 -7.72 -13.44 1.60
CA GLY A 259 -6.27 -13.57 1.38
C GLY A 259 -5.54 -14.07 2.62
N PRO A 260 -4.24 -13.74 2.74
CA PRO A 260 -3.47 -12.97 1.78
C PRO A 260 -2.99 -13.80 0.58
N ALA A 261 -2.62 -13.09 -0.51
CA ALA A 261 -1.82 -13.62 -1.58
C ALA A 261 -0.40 -13.03 -1.48
N GLU A 262 0.60 -13.88 -1.28
CA GLU A 262 1.99 -13.45 -1.14
C GLU A 262 2.54 -12.92 -2.47
N ILE A 263 3.35 -11.85 -2.40
CA ILE A 263 4.01 -11.26 -3.57
C ILE A 263 5.33 -12.00 -3.80
N PRO A 264 5.55 -12.65 -4.98
CA PRO A 264 6.84 -13.20 -5.35
C PRO A 264 7.83 -12.06 -5.58
N TRP A 265 8.54 -11.64 -4.53
CA TRP A 265 9.32 -10.42 -4.53
C TRP A 265 10.47 -10.48 -5.54
N PRO A 266 10.56 -9.52 -6.48
CA PRO A 266 11.63 -9.52 -7.47
C PRO A 266 12.96 -9.07 -6.85
N ALA A 267 14.02 -9.85 -7.08
CA ALA A 267 15.35 -9.50 -6.61
C ALA A 267 15.85 -8.17 -7.21
N HIS A 268 16.72 -7.48 -6.49
CA HIS A 268 17.51 -6.39 -7.06
C HIS A 268 18.46 -6.94 -8.12
N SER A 269 18.67 -6.20 -9.22
CA SER A 269 19.71 -6.56 -10.18
C SER A 269 21.05 -6.56 -9.47
N ALA A 270 21.87 -7.57 -9.71
CA ALA A 270 23.26 -7.54 -9.24
C ALA A 270 23.97 -6.32 -9.84
N PRO A 271 24.82 -5.61 -9.07
CA PRO A 271 25.57 -4.45 -9.52
C PRO A 271 26.55 -4.81 -10.63
#